data_a055681846ac046e72fdd730d9156a2e
#
_entry.id   a055681846ac046e72fdd730d9156a2e
#
_cell.length_a   1.000
_cell.length_b   1.000
_cell.length_c   1.000
_cell.angle_alpha   90.00
_cell.angle_beta   90.00
_cell.angle_gamma   90.00
#
_symmetry.space_group_name_H-M   'P 1'
#
loop_
_entity.id
_entity.type
_entity.pdbx_description
1 polymer ?
#
loop_
_entity_poly.entity_id
_entity_poly.type
_entity_poly.pdbx_seq_one_letter_code
_entity_poly.pdbx_strand_id
1 'polypeptide(L)'
;MSYQNLTKHTPYLYYFCTIQNVISILEFGILSRNKAIDLGVFKKDYDWSNRQIQLYRKNTSIALSSGKESSVHDLVCTFFSPFNTTIYKAQEILNIKGGEYSESSIVIAINIEKLLTNRDKAYAFSDRNVGASAENVNYYNSLSDIDKLDWAVINQTYKKFDNYYDSAFKEWRDKKSSEFLIENIIEPKYFAQLLCISEDTKAFIQKNTQISVEVIKNLALY
;
A
#
# COMPACT_ATOMS: atom_id res chain seq x y z
N MET A 1 -16.97 -9.91 -14.27
CA MET A 1 -15.99 -9.04 -14.95
C MET A 1 -14.65 -9.33 -14.35
N SER A 2 -13.62 -9.42 -15.16
CA SER A 2 -12.36 -9.99 -14.74
C SER A 2 -11.38 -8.92 -14.29
N TYR A 3 -10.43 -9.32 -13.42
CA TYR A 3 -9.24 -8.55 -13.03
C TYR A 3 -8.44 -8.02 -14.24
N GLN A 4 -8.73 -8.49 -15.46
CA GLN A 4 -8.09 -8.04 -16.71
C GLN A 4 -8.19 -6.53 -16.94
N ASN A 5 -9.26 -5.87 -16.49
CA ASN A 5 -9.35 -4.41 -16.59
C ASN A 5 -8.32 -3.72 -15.69
N LEU A 6 -8.14 -4.21 -14.48
CA LEU A 6 -7.13 -3.67 -13.57
C LEU A 6 -5.70 -3.94 -14.06
N THR A 7 -5.42 -5.15 -14.58
CA THR A 7 -4.07 -5.52 -15.04
C THR A 7 -3.61 -4.79 -16.31
N LYS A 8 -4.53 -4.14 -17.05
CA LYS A 8 -4.17 -3.21 -18.14
C LYS A 8 -3.47 -1.96 -17.63
N HIS A 9 -3.78 -1.53 -16.40
CA HIS A 9 -3.23 -0.32 -15.78
C HIS A 9 -1.98 -0.62 -14.96
N THR A 10 -2.00 -1.71 -14.20
CA THR A 10 -0.87 -2.17 -13.39
C THR A 10 -0.94 -3.67 -13.16
N PRO A 11 0.17 -4.42 -13.28
CA PRO A 11 0.21 -5.85 -12.99
C PRO A 11 0.31 -6.15 -11.49
N TYR A 12 0.66 -5.15 -10.68
CA TYR A 12 0.94 -5.31 -9.25
C TYR A 12 0.20 -4.29 -8.40
N LEU A 13 -0.12 -4.71 -7.17
CA LEU A 13 -0.37 -3.82 -6.04
C LEU A 13 0.89 -3.72 -5.20
N TYR A 14 1.04 -2.62 -4.47
CA TYR A 14 2.26 -2.32 -3.73
C TYR A 14 1.97 -2.07 -2.26
N TYR A 15 2.75 -2.69 -1.39
CA TYR A 15 2.66 -2.51 0.05
C TYR A 15 3.99 -2.05 0.60
N PHE A 16 3.98 -0.97 1.37
CA PHE A 16 5.17 -0.46 2.04
C PHE A 16 5.34 -1.09 3.41
N CYS A 17 6.56 -1.50 3.73
CA CYS A 17 6.96 -1.93 5.06
C CYS A 17 8.42 -1.54 5.35
N THR A 18 8.84 -1.76 6.60
CA THR A 18 10.25 -1.61 7.01
C THR A 18 10.92 -2.99 7.09
N ILE A 19 12.26 -3.00 7.10
CA ILE A 19 13.06 -4.21 7.25
C ILE A 19 12.74 -4.99 8.53
N GLN A 20 12.33 -4.28 9.59
CA GLN A 20 11.94 -4.89 10.87
C GLN A 20 10.67 -5.74 10.74
N ASN A 21 9.80 -5.40 9.80
CA ASN A 21 8.53 -6.09 9.59
C ASN A 21 8.59 -7.13 8.46
N VAL A 22 9.55 -7.02 7.53
CA VAL A 22 9.55 -7.84 6.32
C VAL A 22 9.62 -9.33 6.62
N ILE A 23 10.41 -9.77 7.59
CA ILE A 23 10.55 -11.21 7.92
C ILE A 23 9.21 -11.76 8.43
N SER A 24 8.55 -11.03 9.34
CA SER A 24 7.22 -11.42 9.83
C SER A 24 6.18 -11.44 8.70
N ILE A 25 6.25 -10.48 7.77
CA ILE A 25 5.36 -10.44 6.60
C ILE A 25 5.64 -11.60 5.64
N LEU A 26 6.89 -12.01 5.46
CA LEU A 26 7.23 -13.17 4.64
C LEU A 26 6.73 -14.49 5.23
N GLU A 27 6.59 -14.56 6.56
CA GLU A 27 6.08 -15.72 7.27
C GLU A 27 4.55 -15.75 7.34
N PHE A 28 3.93 -14.65 7.80
CA PHE A 28 2.50 -14.60 8.11
C PHE A 28 1.64 -13.96 7.01
N GLY A 29 2.26 -13.28 6.04
CA GLY A 29 1.57 -12.42 5.07
C GLY A 29 1.40 -10.99 5.57
N ILE A 30 0.82 -10.14 4.72
CA ILE A 30 0.43 -8.78 5.08
C ILE A 30 -0.93 -8.87 5.76
N LEU A 31 -0.97 -8.52 7.03
CA LEU A 31 -2.18 -8.59 7.86
C LEU A 31 -2.84 -7.21 7.94
N SER A 32 -4.18 -7.19 7.96
CA SER A 32 -4.92 -6.01 8.40
C SER A 32 -4.59 -5.70 9.86
N ARG A 33 -4.83 -4.46 10.29
CA ARG A 33 -4.52 -4.04 11.66
C ARG A 33 -5.22 -4.89 12.71
N ASN A 34 -6.52 -5.09 12.56
CA ASN A 34 -7.30 -5.91 13.51
C ASN A 34 -6.81 -7.36 13.50
N LYS A 35 -6.56 -7.93 12.32
CA LYS A 35 -6.04 -9.31 12.21
C LYS A 35 -4.68 -9.48 12.89
N ALA A 36 -3.79 -8.50 12.76
CA ALA A 36 -2.48 -8.52 13.42
C ALA A 36 -2.61 -8.43 14.96
N ILE A 37 -3.57 -7.65 15.46
CA ILE A 37 -3.89 -7.55 16.88
C ILE A 37 -4.45 -8.88 17.39
N ASP A 38 -5.41 -9.48 16.69
CA ASP A 38 -6.06 -10.74 17.06
C ASP A 38 -5.06 -11.91 17.13
N LEU A 39 -4.06 -11.90 16.25
CA LEU A 39 -3.00 -12.90 16.24
C LEU A 39 -1.86 -12.60 17.23
N GLY A 40 -1.90 -11.45 17.94
CA GLY A 40 -0.87 -11.04 18.88
C GLY A 40 0.48 -10.68 18.25
N VAL A 41 0.52 -10.44 16.92
CA VAL A 41 1.75 -10.09 16.19
C VAL A 41 1.90 -8.59 15.93
N PHE A 42 0.89 -7.79 16.28
CA PHE A 42 0.94 -6.34 16.14
C PHE A 42 1.93 -5.73 17.13
N LYS A 43 2.93 -5.01 16.60
CA LYS A 43 3.93 -4.29 17.40
C LYS A 43 3.70 -2.79 17.33
N LYS A 44 3.24 -2.20 18.43
CA LYS A 44 2.92 -0.76 18.50
C LYS A 44 4.14 0.13 18.21
N ASP A 45 5.33 -0.28 18.58
CA ASP A 45 6.58 0.48 18.40
C ASP A 45 6.96 0.65 16.92
N TYR A 46 6.40 -0.18 16.05
CA TYR A 46 6.55 -0.12 14.59
C TYR A 46 5.34 0.48 13.87
N ASP A 47 4.37 1.04 14.63
CA ASP A 47 3.23 1.76 14.07
C ASP A 47 3.59 3.24 13.85
N TRP A 48 3.97 3.55 12.62
CA TRP A 48 4.34 4.91 12.17
C TRP A 48 3.13 5.76 11.76
N SER A 49 1.94 5.24 11.92
CA SER A 49 0.73 5.89 11.47
C SER A 49 0.31 7.05 12.38
N ASN A 50 -0.24 8.09 11.78
CA ASN A 50 -0.82 9.21 12.51
C ASN A 50 -2.07 8.75 13.29
N ARG A 51 -2.16 9.10 14.59
CA ARG A 51 -3.28 8.71 15.47
C ARG A 51 -4.65 9.16 14.93
N GLN A 52 -4.75 10.35 14.34
CA GLN A 52 -6.01 10.85 13.79
C GLN A 52 -6.44 10.04 12.56
N ILE A 53 -5.48 9.70 11.69
CA ILE A 53 -5.73 8.83 10.53
C ILE A 53 -6.21 7.45 11.02
N GLN A 54 -5.62 6.89 12.07
CA GLN A 54 -6.04 5.60 12.61
C GLN A 54 -7.44 5.65 13.22
N LEU A 55 -7.82 6.72 13.91
CA LEU A 55 -9.17 6.90 14.41
C LEU A 55 -10.20 7.00 13.26
N TYR A 56 -9.87 7.73 12.22
CA TYR A 56 -10.70 7.81 11.02
C TYR A 56 -10.87 6.43 10.37
N ARG A 57 -9.78 5.72 10.10
CA ARG A 57 -9.80 4.37 9.49
C ARG A 57 -10.61 3.37 10.33
N LYS A 58 -10.52 3.44 11.65
CA LYS A 58 -11.29 2.58 12.57
C LYS A 58 -12.80 2.79 12.40
N ASN A 59 -13.23 4.04 12.20
CA ASN A 59 -14.64 4.42 12.17
C ASN A 59 -15.21 4.44 10.74
N THR A 60 -14.39 4.23 9.72
CA THR A 60 -14.83 4.19 8.33
C THR A 60 -15.21 2.76 7.96
N SER A 61 -16.49 2.57 7.59
CA SER A 61 -17.02 1.32 7.03
C SER A 61 -17.09 1.40 5.52
N ILE A 62 -16.71 0.33 4.84
CA ILE A 62 -16.64 0.23 3.37
C ILE A 62 -17.34 -1.04 2.91
N ALA A 63 -18.21 -0.92 1.91
CA ALA A 63 -18.83 -2.05 1.25
C ALA A 63 -17.81 -2.78 0.36
N LEU A 64 -17.61 -4.07 0.58
CA LEU A 64 -16.70 -4.92 -0.17
C LEU A 64 -17.39 -5.57 -1.39
N SER A 65 -16.59 -6.13 -2.29
CA SER A 65 -17.06 -6.90 -3.46
C SER A 65 -17.93 -8.10 -3.12
N SER A 66 -17.85 -8.60 -1.90
CA SER A 66 -18.72 -9.65 -1.35
C SER A 66 -20.08 -9.16 -0.90
N GLY A 67 -20.34 -7.85 -0.87
CA GLY A 67 -21.51 -7.22 -0.29
C GLY A 67 -21.43 -7.01 1.24
N LYS A 68 -20.37 -7.48 1.90
CA LYS A 68 -20.13 -7.25 3.32
C LYS A 68 -19.62 -5.84 3.57
N GLU A 69 -20.05 -5.22 4.67
CA GLU A 69 -19.45 -4.01 5.22
C GLU A 69 -18.26 -4.36 6.11
N SER A 70 -17.17 -3.59 6.00
CA SER A 70 -15.95 -3.84 6.77
C SER A 70 -15.27 -2.53 7.17
N SER A 71 -14.72 -2.49 8.39
CA SER A 71 -13.88 -1.37 8.82
C SER A 71 -12.57 -1.34 8.04
N VAL A 72 -12.02 -0.17 7.77
CA VAL A 72 -10.68 -0.07 7.14
C VAL A 72 -9.60 -0.76 7.97
N HIS A 73 -9.76 -0.89 9.29
CA HIS A 73 -8.84 -1.67 10.14
C HIS A 73 -8.89 -3.18 9.90
N ASP A 74 -9.94 -3.69 9.25
CA ASP A 74 -10.05 -5.09 8.82
C ASP A 74 -9.47 -5.31 7.41
N LEU A 75 -8.98 -4.24 6.77
CA LEU A 75 -8.47 -4.28 5.41
C LEU A 75 -6.95 -4.05 5.36
N VAL A 76 -6.29 -4.77 4.48
CA VAL A 76 -4.92 -4.49 4.06
C VAL A 76 -4.97 -3.41 2.99
N CYS A 77 -4.38 -2.25 3.28
CA CYS A 77 -4.33 -1.12 2.36
C CYS A 77 -3.07 -1.23 1.49
N THR A 78 -3.25 -1.34 0.18
CA THR A 78 -2.18 -1.39 -0.82
C THR A 78 -2.33 -0.26 -1.81
N PHE A 79 -1.28 0.06 -2.57
CA PHE A 79 -1.26 1.13 -3.56
C PHE A 79 -1.18 0.56 -4.98
N PHE A 80 -1.66 1.32 -5.96
CA PHE A 80 -1.55 0.95 -7.38
C PHE A 80 -0.20 1.29 -8.00
N SER A 81 0.65 2.06 -7.30
CA SER A 81 1.97 2.47 -7.78
C SER A 81 3.00 2.38 -6.66
N PRO A 82 4.23 1.93 -6.92
CA PRO A 82 5.33 1.95 -5.94
C PRO A 82 5.78 3.38 -5.64
N PHE A 83 5.53 4.32 -6.56
CA PHE A 83 5.86 5.73 -6.42
C PHE A 83 4.65 6.50 -5.94
N ASN A 84 4.41 6.53 -4.64
CA ASN A 84 3.31 7.28 -4.05
C ASN A 84 3.79 8.14 -2.86
N THR A 85 2.99 9.16 -2.55
CA THR A 85 3.36 10.15 -1.55
C THR A 85 3.40 9.61 -0.13
N THR A 86 2.69 8.53 0.15
CA THR A 86 2.70 7.88 1.47
C THR A 86 4.05 7.20 1.72
N ILE A 87 4.60 6.51 0.71
CA ILE A 87 5.93 5.89 0.77
C ILE A 87 7.00 6.98 0.93
N TYR A 88 6.92 8.06 0.15
CA TYR A 88 7.82 9.20 0.27
C TYR A 88 7.81 9.81 1.68
N LYS A 89 6.63 10.09 2.23
CA LYS A 89 6.50 10.64 3.59
C LYS A 89 7.03 9.69 4.66
N ALA A 90 6.80 8.39 4.51
CA ALA A 90 7.36 7.39 5.41
C ALA A 90 8.90 7.42 5.38
N GLN A 91 9.51 7.51 4.20
CA GLN A 91 10.96 7.61 4.05
C GLN A 91 11.52 8.92 4.60
N GLU A 92 10.83 10.06 4.37
CA GLU A 92 11.22 11.35 4.94
C GLU A 92 11.26 11.31 6.48
N ILE A 93 10.23 10.72 7.11
CA ILE A 93 10.17 10.56 8.57
C ILE A 93 11.30 9.65 9.07
N LEU A 94 11.60 8.58 8.35
CA LEU A 94 12.68 7.65 8.68
C LEU A 94 14.05 8.33 8.56
N ASN A 95 14.27 9.16 7.54
CA ASN A 95 15.51 9.94 7.36
C ASN A 95 15.75 10.93 8.49
N ILE A 96 14.72 11.65 8.94
CA ILE A 96 14.80 12.62 10.02
C ILE A 96 15.20 11.95 11.35
N LYS A 97 14.82 10.68 11.57
CA LYS A 97 15.10 9.93 12.81
C LYS A 97 16.48 9.28 12.87
N GLY A 98 17.36 9.52 11.91
CA GLY A 98 18.77 9.13 12.03
C GLY A 98 19.34 8.20 10.96
N GLY A 99 19.10 8.50 9.70
CA GLY A 99 19.90 7.98 8.56
C GLY A 99 19.88 6.47 8.29
N GLU A 100 19.99 5.64 9.30
CA GLU A 100 19.98 4.17 9.18
C GLU A 100 18.63 3.58 8.73
N TYR A 101 17.55 4.35 8.85
CA TYR A 101 16.20 3.87 8.56
C TYR A 101 15.74 4.09 7.11
N SER A 102 16.35 4.99 6.35
CA SER A 102 15.99 5.17 4.93
C SER A 102 16.31 3.93 4.12
N GLU A 103 17.42 3.26 4.45
CA GLU A 103 17.83 2.00 3.84
C GLU A 103 16.91 0.83 4.21
N SER A 104 16.07 0.99 5.23
CA SER A 104 15.16 -0.03 5.73
C SER A 104 13.80 -0.07 5.02
N SER A 105 13.58 0.80 4.05
CA SER A 105 12.31 0.87 3.30
C SER A 105 12.20 -0.27 2.29
N ILE A 106 11.11 -1.01 2.36
CA ILE A 106 10.81 -2.13 1.46
C ILE A 106 9.42 -1.95 0.89
N VAL A 107 9.29 -2.19 -0.42
CA VAL A 107 7.99 -2.25 -1.10
C VAL A 107 7.78 -3.67 -1.62
N ILE A 108 6.67 -4.28 -1.25
CA ILE A 108 6.27 -5.61 -1.69
C ILE A 108 5.32 -5.44 -2.88
N ALA A 109 5.71 -5.97 -4.04
CA ALA A 109 4.85 -6.06 -5.22
C ALA A 109 4.01 -7.35 -5.14
N ILE A 110 2.70 -7.20 -5.21
CA ILE A 110 1.70 -8.26 -5.07
C ILE A 110 1.07 -8.51 -6.44
N ASN A 111 1.10 -9.73 -6.92
CA ASN A 111 0.55 -10.10 -8.22
C ASN A 111 -1.00 -10.05 -8.20
N ILE A 112 -1.58 -9.12 -8.96
CA ILE A 112 -3.02 -8.89 -9.03
C ILE A 112 -3.75 -10.11 -9.58
N GLU A 113 -3.25 -10.71 -10.65
CA GLU A 113 -3.88 -11.85 -11.28
C GLU A 113 -4.01 -13.03 -10.32
N LYS A 114 -2.90 -13.40 -9.68
CA LYS A 114 -2.88 -14.49 -8.69
C LYS A 114 -3.80 -14.19 -7.50
N LEU A 115 -3.81 -12.94 -7.02
CA LEU A 115 -4.62 -12.52 -5.88
C LEU A 115 -6.12 -12.59 -6.19
N LEU A 116 -6.55 -12.03 -7.33
CA LEU A 116 -7.97 -11.89 -7.67
C LEU A 116 -8.56 -13.09 -8.42
N THR A 117 -7.74 -14.05 -8.85
CA THR A 117 -8.21 -15.36 -9.30
C THR A 117 -8.79 -16.16 -8.13
N ASN A 118 -8.34 -15.91 -6.90
CA ASN A 118 -8.96 -16.45 -5.71
C ASN A 118 -10.24 -15.69 -5.38
N ARG A 119 -11.40 -16.30 -5.66
CA ARG A 119 -12.74 -15.69 -5.50
C ARG A 119 -13.13 -15.43 -4.04
N ASP A 120 -12.38 -15.99 -3.08
CA ASP A 120 -12.65 -15.81 -1.65
C ASP A 120 -12.08 -14.48 -1.12
N LYS A 121 -11.34 -13.72 -1.93
CA LYS A 121 -10.80 -12.42 -1.55
C LYS A 121 -11.81 -11.31 -1.80
N ALA A 122 -12.41 -10.82 -0.70
CA ALA A 122 -13.22 -9.61 -0.72
C ALA A 122 -12.32 -8.38 -0.78
N TYR A 123 -12.70 -7.42 -1.61
CA TYR A 123 -11.93 -6.20 -1.85
C TYR A 123 -12.82 -4.97 -2.01
N ALA A 124 -12.21 -3.82 -1.86
CA ALA A 124 -12.68 -2.52 -2.31
C ALA A 124 -11.49 -1.72 -2.83
N PHE A 125 -11.73 -0.56 -3.41
CA PHE A 125 -10.68 0.40 -3.75
C PHE A 125 -11.20 1.83 -3.66
N SER A 126 -10.27 2.77 -3.56
CA SER A 126 -10.57 4.19 -3.42
C SER A 126 -9.86 5.01 -4.48
N ASP A 127 -10.47 6.16 -4.85
CA ASP A 127 -9.87 7.12 -5.78
C ASP A 127 -8.83 8.04 -5.12
N ARG A 128 -8.59 7.89 -3.82
CA ARG A 128 -7.68 8.70 -2.99
C ARG A 128 -7.15 7.90 -1.81
N ASN A 129 -6.19 8.47 -1.09
CA ASN A 129 -5.73 7.89 0.16
C ASN A 129 -6.85 7.82 1.21
N VAL A 130 -7.07 6.64 1.76
CA VAL A 130 -8.04 6.40 2.84
C VAL A 130 -7.49 6.91 4.16
N GLY A 131 -7.79 8.14 4.50
CA GLY A 131 -7.37 8.78 5.76
C GLY A 131 -6.67 10.12 5.61
N ALA A 132 -6.32 10.55 4.40
CA ALA A 132 -5.69 11.86 4.18
C ALA A 132 -6.70 13.00 4.06
N SER A 133 -7.92 12.72 3.58
CA SER A 133 -8.98 13.73 3.38
C SER A 133 -10.33 13.07 3.48
N ALA A 134 -10.89 13.00 4.67
CA ALA A 134 -12.16 12.32 4.95
C ALA A 134 -13.35 12.76 4.10
N GLU A 135 -13.31 13.93 3.50
CA GLU A 135 -14.52 14.58 2.98
C GLU A 135 -14.85 14.25 1.53
N ASN A 136 -13.96 13.63 0.75
CA ASN A 136 -14.19 13.42 -0.69
C ASN A 136 -13.59 12.11 -1.23
N VAL A 137 -13.53 11.04 -0.44
CA VAL A 137 -13.05 9.73 -0.91
C VAL A 137 -14.22 8.95 -1.49
N ASN A 138 -14.12 8.56 -2.76
CA ASN A 138 -15.05 7.60 -3.34
C ASN A 138 -14.50 6.19 -3.17
N TYR A 139 -15.37 5.29 -2.72
CA TYR A 139 -15.07 3.87 -2.59
C TYR A 139 -15.83 3.08 -3.64
N TYR A 140 -15.18 2.07 -4.19
CA TYR A 140 -15.71 1.18 -5.21
C TYR A 140 -15.46 -0.26 -4.80
N ASN A 141 -16.39 -1.14 -5.11
CA ASN A 141 -16.33 -2.58 -4.81
C ASN A 141 -16.52 -3.47 -6.04
N SER A 142 -16.53 -2.88 -7.22
CA SER A 142 -16.61 -3.60 -8.49
C SER A 142 -15.47 -3.21 -9.42
N LEU A 143 -14.73 -4.18 -9.96
CA LEU A 143 -13.66 -3.92 -10.95
C LEU A 143 -14.16 -3.29 -12.25
N SER A 144 -15.48 -3.21 -12.48
CA SER A 144 -16.05 -2.41 -13.57
C SER A 144 -15.83 -0.92 -13.40
N ASP A 145 -15.59 -0.48 -12.17
CA ASP A 145 -15.40 0.93 -11.84
C ASP A 145 -13.92 1.35 -11.84
N ILE A 146 -13.00 0.44 -12.16
CA ILE A 146 -11.56 0.68 -12.06
C ILE A 146 -11.08 1.82 -12.99
N ASP A 147 -11.75 2.03 -14.10
CA ASP A 147 -11.46 3.10 -15.05
C ASP A 147 -11.92 4.49 -14.56
N LYS A 148 -12.64 4.57 -13.42
CA LYS A 148 -12.98 5.83 -12.74
C LYS A 148 -11.80 6.44 -11.99
N LEU A 149 -10.74 5.67 -11.75
CA LEU A 149 -9.52 6.17 -11.12
C LEU A 149 -8.72 7.05 -12.09
N ASP A 150 -8.03 8.05 -11.55
CA ASP A 150 -7.15 8.93 -12.32
C ASP A 150 -5.80 8.26 -12.61
N TRP A 151 -5.80 7.31 -13.56
CA TRP A 151 -4.61 6.55 -13.93
C TRP A 151 -3.47 7.39 -14.47
N ALA A 152 -3.78 8.55 -15.06
CA ALA A 152 -2.76 9.49 -15.52
C ALA A 152 -1.95 10.04 -14.33
N VAL A 153 -2.62 10.32 -13.21
CA VAL A 153 -1.97 10.73 -11.96
C VAL A 153 -1.30 9.54 -11.27
N ILE A 154 -2.00 8.41 -11.12
CA ILE A 154 -1.48 7.22 -10.42
C ILE A 154 -0.17 6.72 -11.05
N ASN A 155 -0.08 6.68 -12.38
CA ASN A 155 1.09 6.17 -13.10
C ASN A 155 2.19 7.22 -13.30
N GLN A 156 1.95 8.47 -12.94
CA GLN A 156 2.95 9.52 -13.05
C GLN A 156 4.08 9.29 -12.03
N THR A 157 5.33 9.23 -12.49
CA THR A 157 6.48 9.02 -11.59
C THR A 157 6.89 10.29 -10.85
N TYR A 158 6.71 11.44 -11.50
CA TYR A 158 7.10 12.73 -10.93
C TYR A 158 6.21 13.87 -11.45
N LYS A 159 5.94 14.85 -10.59
CA LYS A 159 5.38 16.15 -10.98
C LYS A 159 5.96 17.25 -10.10
N LYS A 160 6.52 18.28 -10.73
CA LYS A 160 6.98 19.49 -10.05
C LYS A 160 5.78 20.38 -9.76
N PHE A 161 5.73 20.95 -8.55
CA PHE A 161 4.77 21.97 -8.15
C PHE A 161 5.53 23.23 -7.70
N ASP A 162 5.00 24.38 -8.06
CA ASP A 162 5.57 25.68 -7.61
C ASP A 162 5.26 25.93 -6.14
N ASN A 163 4.14 25.38 -5.65
CA ASN A 163 3.72 25.47 -4.26
C ASN A 163 3.15 24.12 -3.76
N TYR A 164 3.84 23.50 -2.81
CA TYR A 164 3.44 22.24 -2.20
C TYR A 164 2.34 22.37 -1.12
N TYR A 165 1.86 23.59 -0.88
CA TYR A 165 0.76 23.87 0.06
C TYR A 165 -0.56 24.17 -0.62
N ASP A 166 -0.59 24.26 -1.96
CA ASP A 166 -1.81 24.58 -2.69
C ASP A 166 -2.76 23.37 -2.84
N SER A 167 -3.98 23.67 -3.29
CA SER A 167 -5.03 22.67 -3.48
C SER A 167 -4.70 21.69 -4.62
N ALA A 168 -3.98 22.14 -5.65
CA ALA A 168 -3.63 21.32 -6.80
C ALA A 168 -2.59 20.23 -6.40
N PHE A 169 -1.61 20.60 -5.57
CA PHE A 169 -0.68 19.60 -5.00
C PHE A 169 -1.41 18.61 -4.09
N LYS A 170 -2.29 19.12 -3.20
CA LYS A 170 -3.06 18.27 -2.29
C LYS A 170 -3.91 17.26 -3.07
N GLU A 171 -4.64 17.71 -4.08
CA GLU A 171 -5.48 16.85 -4.90
C GLU A 171 -4.65 15.80 -5.67
N TRP A 172 -3.56 16.22 -6.30
CA TRP A 172 -2.65 15.31 -6.99
C TRP A 172 -2.09 14.24 -6.03
N ARG A 173 -1.60 14.67 -4.87
CA ARG A 173 -1.07 13.78 -3.83
C ARG A 173 -2.10 12.75 -3.37
N ASP A 174 -3.33 13.18 -3.12
CA ASP A 174 -4.38 12.31 -2.62
C ASP A 174 -4.78 11.27 -3.68
N LYS A 175 -4.93 11.68 -4.95
CA LYS A 175 -5.18 10.76 -6.09
C LYS A 175 -3.99 9.82 -6.35
N LYS A 176 -2.76 10.34 -6.25
CA LYS A 176 -1.54 9.54 -6.40
C LYS A 176 -1.44 8.39 -5.40
N SER A 177 -2.08 8.55 -4.26
CA SER A 177 -2.13 7.57 -3.17
C SER A 177 -3.47 6.83 -3.11
N SER A 178 -4.15 6.64 -4.26
CA SER A 178 -5.31 5.72 -4.37
C SER A 178 -4.96 4.33 -3.88
N GLU A 179 -5.88 3.71 -3.15
CA GLU A 179 -5.63 2.45 -2.45
C GLU A 179 -6.52 1.31 -2.97
N PHE A 180 -5.96 0.10 -3.01
CA PHE A 180 -6.70 -1.15 -3.17
C PHE A 180 -6.70 -1.90 -1.83
N LEU A 181 -7.87 -2.28 -1.38
CA LEU A 181 -8.15 -2.73 -0.03
C LEU A 181 -8.58 -4.19 -0.06
N ILE A 182 -7.87 -5.06 0.66
CA ILE A 182 -8.13 -6.52 0.72
C ILE A 182 -8.52 -6.92 2.14
N GLU A 183 -9.58 -7.70 2.29
CA GLU A 183 -10.04 -8.15 3.60
C GLU A 183 -9.02 -9.07 4.29
N ASN A 184 -8.75 -8.78 5.55
CA ASN A 184 -7.96 -9.54 6.52
C ASN A 184 -6.47 -9.76 6.19
N ILE A 185 -6.12 -10.38 5.06
CA ILE A 185 -4.76 -10.87 4.81
C ILE A 185 -4.45 -10.96 3.32
N ILE A 186 -3.19 -10.66 2.96
CA ILE A 186 -2.57 -11.01 1.68
C ILE A 186 -1.42 -11.99 1.98
N GLU A 187 -1.58 -13.24 1.58
CA GLU A 187 -0.63 -14.32 1.86
C GLU A 187 0.63 -14.19 1.02
N PRO A 188 1.80 -14.68 1.51
CA PRO A 188 3.10 -14.58 0.81
C PRO A 188 3.11 -15.21 -0.58
N LYS A 189 2.26 -16.21 -0.86
CA LYS A 189 2.14 -16.85 -2.19
C LYS A 189 1.75 -15.88 -3.31
N TYR A 190 1.20 -14.70 -2.96
CA TYR A 190 0.83 -13.63 -3.91
C TYR A 190 1.95 -12.61 -4.12
N PHE A 191 3.03 -12.67 -3.34
CA PHE A 191 4.16 -11.75 -3.51
C PHE A 191 4.92 -12.13 -4.79
N ALA A 192 5.12 -11.14 -5.66
CA ALA A 192 5.84 -11.32 -6.91
C ALA A 192 7.30 -10.89 -6.77
N GLN A 193 7.55 -9.79 -6.05
CA GLN A 193 8.85 -9.16 -5.97
C GLN A 193 8.92 -8.26 -4.72
N LEU A 194 10.13 -8.09 -4.20
CA LEU A 194 10.42 -7.08 -3.19
C LEU A 194 11.35 -6.02 -3.79
N LEU A 195 11.03 -4.75 -3.53
CA LEU A 195 11.82 -3.61 -3.96
C LEU A 195 12.47 -2.98 -2.72
N CYS A 196 13.75 -2.68 -2.79
CA CYS A 196 14.50 -2.01 -1.72
C CYS A 196 15.44 -0.95 -2.31
N ILE A 197 16.09 -0.14 -1.48
CA ILE A 197 16.92 0.98 -1.94
C ILE A 197 18.42 0.71 -1.88
N SER A 198 18.88 -0.35 -1.19
CA SER A 198 20.30 -0.67 -1.04
C SER A 198 20.61 -2.15 -1.28
N GLU A 199 21.86 -2.43 -1.68
CA GLU A 199 22.34 -3.80 -1.85
C GLU A 199 22.46 -4.54 -0.52
N ASP A 200 22.74 -3.85 0.59
CA ASP A 200 22.80 -4.45 1.93
C ASP A 200 21.42 -4.93 2.38
N THR A 201 20.39 -4.12 2.17
CA THR A 201 19.00 -4.50 2.42
C THR A 201 18.60 -5.70 1.56
N LYS A 202 18.97 -5.71 0.27
CA LYS A 202 18.73 -6.84 -0.63
C LYS A 202 19.40 -8.11 -0.11
N ALA A 203 20.68 -8.04 0.24
CA ALA A 203 21.43 -9.18 0.76
C ALA A 203 20.82 -9.76 2.04
N PHE A 204 20.35 -8.87 2.94
CA PHE A 204 19.62 -9.29 4.15
C PHE A 204 18.33 -10.03 3.81
N ILE A 205 17.51 -9.48 2.91
CA ILE A 205 16.20 -10.08 2.56
C ILE A 205 16.42 -11.42 1.85
N GLN A 206 17.35 -11.53 0.91
CA GLN A 206 17.61 -12.73 0.13
C GLN A 206 18.03 -13.94 0.96
N LYS A 207 18.59 -13.73 2.18
CA LYS A 207 18.87 -14.81 3.13
C LYS A 207 17.60 -15.46 3.69
N ASN A 208 16.48 -14.78 3.63
CA ASN A 208 15.21 -15.16 4.29
C ASN A 208 14.08 -15.49 3.31
N THR A 209 14.29 -15.37 1.99
CA THR A 209 13.26 -15.64 0.99
C THR A 209 13.84 -16.04 -0.36
N GLN A 210 13.04 -16.80 -1.13
CA GLN A 210 13.30 -17.09 -2.54
C GLN A 210 12.60 -16.08 -3.48
N ILE A 211 11.86 -15.11 -2.95
CA ILE A 211 11.20 -14.07 -3.74
C ILE A 211 12.28 -13.15 -4.32
N SER A 212 12.10 -12.76 -5.60
CA SER A 212 13.02 -11.82 -6.26
C SER A 212 13.12 -10.51 -5.50
N VAL A 213 14.34 -10.02 -5.28
CA VAL A 213 14.60 -8.72 -4.63
C VAL A 213 15.35 -7.82 -5.60
N GLU A 214 14.79 -6.64 -5.88
CA GLU A 214 15.36 -5.64 -6.77
C GLU A 214 15.73 -4.37 -6.02
N VAL A 215 16.90 -3.80 -6.35
CA VAL A 215 17.32 -2.50 -5.83
C VAL A 215 16.87 -1.39 -6.76
N ILE A 216 16.02 -0.50 -6.25
CA ILE A 216 15.57 0.71 -6.93
C ILE A 216 16.07 1.90 -6.12
N LYS A 217 17.23 2.45 -6.52
CA LYS A 217 17.90 3.56 -5.80
C LYS A 217 17.02 4.79 -5.58
N ASN A 218 16.03 4.98 -6.43
CA ASN A 218 15.16 6.15 -6.43
C ASN A 218 13.68 5.77 -6.15
N LEU A 219 13.45 4.79 -5.28
CA LEU A 219 12.09 4.36 -4.93
C LEU A 219 11.23 5.47 -4.31
N ALA A 220 11.87 6.54 -3.84
CA ALA A 220 11.25 7.71 -3.18
C ALA A 220 11.36 9.00 -3.99
N LEU A 221 11.53 8.97 -5.30
CA LEU A 221 11.62 10.20 -6.07
C LEU A 221 10.30 10.97 -6.12
N TYR A 222 10.35 12.14 -5.51
CA TYR A 222 9.54 13.31 -5.82
C TYR A 222 10.45 14.51 -6.01
#